data_b76ad9b2bd019a16925c880169037ab5
#
_entry.id   b76ad9b2bd019a16925c880169037ab5
#
_cell.length_a   1.000
_cell.length_b   1.000
_cell.length_c   1.000
_cell.angle_alpha   90.00
_cell.angle_beta   90.00
_cell.angle_gamma   90.00
#
_symmetry.space_group_name_H-M   'P 1'
#
loop_
_entity.id
_entity.type
_entity.pdbx_description
1 polymer ?
#
loop_
_entity_poly.entity_id
_entity_poly.type
_entity_poly.pdbx_seq_one_letter_code
_entity_poly.pdbx_strand_id
1 'polypeptide(L)'
;MQDAGDQTVATENYGWKAAAPDSASYLNAPVRALVAEVRPRDVLDAGCGNGALAAELAADGYQVVGIDADAHGLDLARHRAPRVKFLQAVFESDPASLGATGDGRVDVVVSTEVIEHLYAPHELVRFAFAALRPGGRFIITTPYHGFLKNLALSLVNGWDRHFSVDWHGGHIKFWSRQSLSTLLEKHGFRVIGFRGVGRAPYLWKSMILIAERPAA
;
A
#
# COMPACT_ATOMS: atom_id res chain seq x y z
N MET A 1 -0.89 39.97 -8.35
CA MET A 1 -1.61 38.87 -9.01
C MET A 1 -0.55 37.90 -9.45
N GLN A 2 -0.23 36.92 -8.59
CA GLN A 2 0.66 35.81 -8.91
C GLN A 2 -0.23 34.63 -9.26
N ASP A 3 -0.01 34.15 -10.47
CA ASP A 3 -0.65 33.01 -11.09
C ASP A 3 -0.37 31.75 -10.25
N ALA A 4 -1.41 31.21 -9.65
CA ALA A 4 -1.32 29.90 -8.99
C ALA A 4 -1.27 28.88 -10.12
N GLY A 5 -0.04 28.56 -10.55
CA GLY A 5 0.20 27.51 -11.54
C GLY A 5 -0.48 26.23 -11.09
N ASP A 6 -1.41 25.79 -11.91
CA ASP A 6 -2.02 24.48 -11.90
C ASP A 6 -0.90 23.43 -12.02
N GLN A 7 -0.43 22.92 -10.85
CA GLN A 7 0.41 21.74 -10.80
C GLN A 7 -0.49 20.54 -11.02
N THR A 8 -0.88 20.32 -12.28
CA THR A 8 -1.32 19.01 -12.72
C THR A 8 -0.15 18.06 -12.47
N VAL A 9 -0.22 17.33 -11.36
CA VAL A 9 0.63 16.16 -11.12
C VAL A 9 0.44 15.29 -12.33
N ALA A 10 1.47 15.20 -13.18
CA ALA A 10 1.46 14.32 -14.33
C ALA A 10 1.18 12.92 -13.77
N THR A 11 0.02 12.36 -14.09
CA THR A 11 -0.37 11.01 -13.72
C THR A 11 0.53 10.07 -14.50
N GLU A 12 1.62 9.69 -13.87
CA GLU A 12 2.62 8.83 -14.47
C GLU A 12 2.00 7.46 -14.68
N ASN A 13 2.02 7.00 -15.91
CA ASN A 13 1.56 5.66 -16.24
C ASN A 13 2.58 4.65 -15.70
N TYR A 14 2.24 4.01 -14.56
CA TYR A 14 3.06 2.94 -13.94
C TYR A 14 3.13 1.67 -14.78
N GLY A 15 2.51 1.64 -15.96
CA GLY A 15 2.53 0.48 -16.86
C GLY A 15 1.65 -0.67 -16.40
N TRP A 16 0.58 -0.38 -15.67
CA TRP A 16 -0.38 -1.39 -15.23
C TRP A 16 -0.91 -2.24 -16.39
N LYS A 17 -1.04 -3.54 -16.15
CA LYS A 17 -1.62 -4.51 -17.06
C LYS A 17 -2.92 -5.07 -16.47
N ALA A 18 -3.75 -5.68 -17.32
CA ALA A 18 -4.96 -6.35 -16.86
C ALA A 18 -4.67 -7.56 -15.96
N ALA A 19 -3.52 -8.22 -16.09
CA ALA A 19 -3.08 -9.27 -15.18
C ALA A 19 -2.79 -8.71 -13.78
N ALA A 20 -3.02 -9.51 -12.73
CA ALA A 20 -2.58 -9.17 -11.39
C ALA A 20 -1.04 -9.05 -11.34
N PRO A 21 -0.48 -8.14 -10.50
CA PRO A 21 0.97 -8.04 -10.35
C PRO A 21 1.56 -9.33 -9.77
N ASP A 22 2.81 -9.64 -10.08
CA ASP A 22 3.50 -10.85 -9.61
C ASP A 22 3.51 -10.97 -8.08
N SER A 23 3.54 -9.84 -7.37
CA SER A 23 3.48 -9.77 -5.92
C SER A 23 2.15 -10.30 -5.35
N ALA A 24 1.05 -10.19 -6.09
CA ALA A 24 -0.26 -10.69 -5.67
C ALA A 24 -0.23 -12.19 -5.36
N SER A 25 0.57 -12.97 -6.09
CA SER A 25 0.69 -14.43 -5.93
C SER A 25 1.15 -14.88 -4.55
N TYR A 26 1.88 -14.03 -3.81
CA TYR A 26 2.39 -14.36 -2.48
C TYR A 26 1.98 -13.35 -1.40
N LEU A 27 1.40 -12.20 -1.76
CA LEU A 27 0.94 -11.17 -0.83
C LEU A 27 -0.56 -11.20 -0.54
N ASN A 28 -1.41 -11.41 -1.56
CA ASN A 28 -2.85 -11.26 -1.39
C ASN A 28 -3.41 -12.20 -0.31
N ALA A 29 -3.06 -13.48 -0.34
CA ALA A 29 -3.57 -14.44 0.63
C ALA A 29 -3.18 -14.09 2.10
N PRO A 30 -1.91 -13.80 2.44
CA PRO A 30 -1.56 -13.38 3.80
C PRO A 30 -2.16 -12.01 4.20
N VAL A 31 -2.30 -11.05 3.28
CA VAL A 31 -2.95 -9.76 3.58
C VAL A 31 -4.43 -9.96 3.88
N ARG A 32 -5.16 -10.72 3.04
CA ARG A 32 -6.58 -11.05 3.27
C ARG A 32 -6.80 -11.79 4.59
N ALA A 33 -5.90 -12.71 4.95
CA ALA A 33 -5.96 -13.40 6.24
C ALA A 33 -5.84 -12.41 7.43
N LEU A 34 -4.94 -11.42 7.32
CA LEU A 34 -4.80 -10.38 8.35
C LEU A 34 -6.02 -9.44 8.40
N VAL A 35 -6.61 -9.11 7.26
CA VAL A 35 -7.88 -8.35 7.22
C VAL A 35 -8.99 -9.15 7.91
N ALA A 36 -9.09 -10.45 7.64
CA ALA A 36 -10.10 -11.32 8.26
C ALA A 36 -9.97 -11.43 9.79
N GLU A 37 -8.75 -11.34 10.34
CA GLU A 37 -8.51 -11.30 11.80
C GLU A 37 -9.20 -10.09 12.47
N VAL A 38 -9.31 -8.96 11.73
CA VAL A 38 -9.94 -7.72 12.23
C VAL A 38 -11.46 -7.80 12.15
N ARG A 39 -12.00 -8.58 11.21
CA ARG A 39 -13.44 -8.63 10.87
C ARG A 39 -14.00 -7.24 10.55
N PRO A 40 -13.38 -6.48 9.64
CA PRO A 40 -13.82 -5.14 9.34
C PRO A 40 -15.13 -5.16 8.55
N ARG A 41 -15.82 -4.02 8.57
CA ARG A 41 -16.86 -3.73 7.58
C ARG A 41 -16.27 -2.98 6.40
N ASP A 42 -15.52 -1.92 6.69
CA ASP A 42 -15.02 -0.96 5.71
C ASP A 42 -13.49 -1.09 5.55
N VAL A 43 -13.04 -1.31 4.33
CA VAL A 43 -11.62 -1.45 3.96
C VAL A 43 -11.24 -0.43 2.89
N LEU A 44 -10.12 0.24 3.09
CA LEU A 44 -9.51 1.12 2.08
C LEU A 44 -8.25 0.45 1.52
N ASP A 45 -8.18 0.28 0.21
CA ASP A 45 -6.98 -0.16 -0.53
C ASP A 45 -6.26 1.09 -1.06
N ALA A 46 -5.18 1.47 -0.38
CA ALA A 46 -4.41 2.69 -0.62
C ALA A 46 -3.23 2.41 -1.57
N GLY A 47 -3.32 2.87 -2.81
CA GLY A 47 -2.46 2.48 -3.91
C GLY A 47 -2.95 1.19 -4.55
N CYS A 48 -4.22 1.14 -4.94
CA CYS A 48 -4.89 -0.10 -5.38
C CYS A 48 -4.49 -0.56 -6.80
N GLY A 49 -3.79 0.29 -7.57
CA GLY A 49 -3.37 0.00 -8.92
C GLY A 49 -4.52 -0.51 -9.81
N ASN A 50 -4.35 -1.70 -10.37
CA ASN A 50 -5.35 -2.36 -11.22
C ASN A 50 -6.46 -3.09 -10.44
N GLY A 51 -6.59 -2.86 -9.13
CA GLY A 51 -7.67 -3.35 -8.28
C GLY A 51 -7.63 -4.85 -7.96
N ALA A 52 -6.51 -5.53 -8.13
CA ALA A 52 -6.44 -6.98 -7.93
C ALA A 52 -6.78 -7.38 -6.49
N LEU A 53 -6.17 -6.73 -5.48
CA LEU A 53 -6.45 -6.98 -4.08
C LEU A 53 -7.83 -6.48 -3.67
N ALA A 54 -8.23 -5.28 -4.11
CA ALA A 54 -9.56 -4.72 -3.83
C ALA A 54 -10.70 -5.64 -4.30
N ALA A 55 -10.54 -6.27 -5.48
CA ALA A 55 -11.52 -7.22 -6.02
C ALA A 55 -11.65 -8.48 -5.12
N GLU A 56 -10.52 -9.02 -4.66
CA GLU A 56 -10.52 -10.19 -3.77
C GLU A 56 -11.13 -9.88 -2.40
N LEU A 57 -10.80 -8.70 -1.82
CA LEU A 57 -11.39 -8.25 -0.55
C LEU A 57 -12.90 -8.02 -0.67
N ALA A 58 -13.36 -7.47 -1.80
CA ALA A 58 -14.80 -7.31 -2.05
C ALA A 58 -15.52 -8.66 -2.22
N ALA A 59 -14.84 -9.65 -2.83
CA ALA A 59 -15.36 -11.02 -2.93
C ALA A 59 -15.43 -11.72 -1.56
N ASP A 60 -14.58 -11.34 -0.60
CA ASP A 60 -14.65 -11.80 0.80
C ASP A 60 -15.83 -11.15 1.57
N GLY A 61 -16.56 -10.20 0.97
CA GLY A 61 -17.75 -9.59 1.55
C GLY A 61 -17.51 -8.24 2.24
N TYR A 62 -16.31 -7.65 2.17
CA TYR A 62 -16.03 -6.35 2.74
C TYR A 62 -16.52 -5.19 1.85
N GLN A 63 -16.84 -4.06 2.46
CA GLN A 63 -17.07 -2.81 1.73
C GLN A 63 -15.70 -2.19 1.41
N VAL A 64 -15.30 -2.26 0.15
CA VAL A 64 -13.97 -1.85 -0.28
C VAL A 64 -14.03 -0.56 -1.08
N VAL A 65 -13.13 0.36 -0.77
CA VAL A 65 -12.81 1.52 -1.62
C VAL A 65 -11.35 1.42 -2.02
N GLY A 66 -11.05 1.56 -3.29
CA GLY A 66 -9.69 1.64 -3.80
C GLY A 66 -9.32 3.08 -4.19
N ILE A 67 -8.12 3.52 -3.85
CA ILE A 67 -7.56 4.79 -4.32
C ILE A 67 -6.21 4.58 -4.98
N ASP A 68 -5.95 5.32 -6.05
CA ASP A 68 -4.66 5.37 -6.73
C ASP A 68 -4.50 6.72 -7.46
N ALA A 69 -3.28 7.13 -7.72
CA ALA A 69 -2.98 8.30 -8.54
C ALA A 69 -3.06 7.99 -10.04
N ASP A 70 -2.78 6.74 -10.45
CA ASP A 70 -2.74 6.30 -11.84
C ASP A 70 -4.14 6.05 -12.40
N ALA A 71 -4.60 6.92 -13.28
CA ALA A 71 -5.91 6.82 -13.93
C ALA A 71 -6.05 5.53 -14.76
N HIS A 72 -4.98 5.08 -15.44
CA HIS A 72 -5.01 3.86 -16.25
C HIS A 72 -5.19 2.61 -15.37
N GLY A 73 -4.46 2.53 -14.24
CA GLY A 73 -4.65 1.48 -13.25
C GLY A 73 -6.08 1.43 -12.74
N LEU A 74 -6.66 2.59 -12.43
CA LEU A 74 -8.05 2.70 -11.97
C LEU A 74 -9.07 2.29 -13.03
N ASP A 75 -8.83 2.54 -14.31
CA ASP A 75 -9.70 2.07 -15.38
C ASP A 75 -9.72 0.53 -15.46
N LEU A 76 -8.55 -0.10 -15.34
CA LEU A 76 -8.45 -1.56 -15.24
C LEU A 76 -9.16 -2.09 -13.99
N ALA A 77 -9.02 -1.40 -12.84
CA ALA A 77 -9.67 -1.75 -11.59
C ALA A 77 -11.20 -1.71 -11.69
N ARG A 78 -11.77 -0.66 -12.29
CA ARG A 78 -13.21 -0.54 -12.54
C ARG A 78 -13.76 -1.66 -13.42
N HIS A 79 -13.01 -2.08 -14.44
CA HIS A 79 -13.39 -3.22 -15.28
C HIS A 79 -13.32 -4.54 -14.51
N ARG A 80 -12.31 -4.72 -13.66
CA ARG A 80 -12.14 -5.94 -12.84
C ARG A 80 -13.21 -6.10 -11.78
N ALA A 81 -13.53 -5.02 -11.07
CA ALA A 81 -14.45 -5.04 -9.93
C ALA A 81 -15.46 -3.89 -9.99
N PRO A 82 -16.47 -3.96 -10.90
CA PRO A 82 -17.37 -2.83 -11.15
C PRO A 82 -18.28 -2.45 -9.97
N ARG A 83 -18.33 -3.29 -8.92
CA ARG A 83 -19.07 -2.99 -7.67
C ARG A 83 -18.21 -2.30 -6.61
N VAL A 84 -16.90 -2.22 -6.81
CA VAL A 84 -15.97 -1.54 -5.91
C VAL A 84 -15.88 -0.07 -6.32
N LYS A 85 -15.89 0.83 -5.34
CA LYS A 85 -15.67 2.26 -5.59
C LYS A 85 -14.19 2.51 -5.77
N PHE A 86 -13.79 3.06 -6.92
CA PHE A 86 -12.42 3.45 -7.21
C PHE A 86 -12.33 4.96 -7.44
N LEU A 87 -11.42 5.62 -6.73
CA LEU A 87 -11.24 7.06 -6.74
C LEU A 87 -9.80 7.41 -7.13
N GLN A 88 -9.64 8.39 -8.01
CA GLN A 88 -8.32 8.94 -8.28
C GLN A 88 -7.97 9.93 -7.17
N ALA A 89 -6.90 9.65 -6.43
CA ALA A 89 -6.45 10.47 -5.31
C ALA A 89 -4.95 10.27 -5.04
N VAL A 90 -4.33 11.29 -4.47
CA VAL A 90 -2.97 11.27 -3.92
C VAL A 90 -3.01 11.29 -2.40
N PHE A 91 -1.93 10.90 -1.74
CA PHE A 91 -1.90 10.78 -0.27
C PHE A 91 -1.81 12.12 0.47
N GLU A 92 -1.58 13.20 -0.24
CA GLU A 92 -1.68 14.58 0.28
C GLU A 92 -3.12 15.06 0.45
N SER A 93 -4.09 14.36 -0.12
CA SER A 93 -5.52 14.66 -0.02
C SER A 93 -6.05 14.35 1.39
N ASP A 94 -7.12 15.05 1.80
CA ASP A 94 -7.85 14.69 3.02
C ASP A 94 -8.72 13.45 2.76
N PRO A 95 -8.51 12.32 3.49
CA PRO A 95 -9.32 11.11 3.33
C PRO A 95 -10.83 11.35 3.52
N ALA A 96 -11.21 12.30 4.38
CA ALA A 96 -12.61 12.64 4.62
C ALA A 96 -13.28 13.22 3.38
N SER A 97 -12.53 13.96 2.56
CA SER A 97 -13.03 14.56 1.31
C SER A 97 -13.37 13.52 0.24
N LEU A 98 -12.82 12.32 0.33
CA LEU A 98 -13.03 11.25 -0.66
C LEU A 98 -14.42 10.61 -0.56
N GLY A 99 -15.16 10.84 0.55
CA GLY A 99 -16.47 10.24 0.74
C GLY A 99 -16.46 8.71 0.63
N ALA A 100 -15.38 8.08 1.10
CA ALA A 100 -15.20 6.64 1.00
C ALA A 100 -16.25 5.87 1.80
N THR A 101 -16.60 6.39 2.99
CA THR A 101 -17.64 5.87 3.89
C THR A 101 -18.50 7.02 4.41
N GLY A 102 -19.63 6.72 5.08
CA GLY A 102 -20.55 7.73 5.56
C GLY A 102 -19.96 8.70 6.60
N ASP A 103 -18.98 8.24 7.39
CA ASP A 103 -18.23 9.05 8.37
C ASP A 103 -16.81 9.41 7.90
N GLY A 104 -16.46 9.07 6.65
CA GLY A 104 -15.15 9.31 6.05
C GLY A 104 -14.03 8.41 6.60
N ARG A 105 -14.34 7.41 7.43
CA ARG A 105 -13.35 6.55 8.08
C ARG A 105 -13.61 5.07 7.84
N VAL A 106 -12.53 4.28 7.89
CA VAL A 106 -12.54 2.82 7.67
C VAL A 106 -11.99 2.07 8.88
N ASP A 107 -12.26 0.77 8.93
CA ASP A 107 -11.75 -0.12 9.99
C ASP A 107 -10.33 -0.60 9.68
N VAL A 108 -10.05 -0.81 8.39
CA VAL A 108 -8.74 -1.26 7.90
C VAL A 108 -8.30 -0.45 6.70
N VAL A 109 -7.06 -0.03 6.70
CA VAL A 109 -6.33 0.43 5.51
C VAL A 109 -5.34 -0.66 5.12
N VAL A 110 -5.34 -1.07 3.86
CA VAL A 110 -4.29 -1.89 3.27
C VAL A 110 -3.49 -1.05 2.27
N SER A 111 -2.18 -1.28 2.18
CA SER A 111 -1.33 -0.68 1.13
C SER A 111 -0.24 -1.67 0.78
N THR A 112 -0.24 -2.15 -0.47
CA THR A 112 0.63 -3.25 -0.89
C THR A 112 1.61 -2.81 -1.95
N GLU A 113 2.93 -2.86 -1.63
CA GLU A 113 4.03 -2.51 -2.54
C GLU A 113 3.85 -1.10 -3.15
N VAL A 114 3.66 -0.10 -2.28
CA VAL A 114 3.42 1.30 -2.65
C VAL A 114 4.48 2.23 -2.06
N ILE A 115 4.77 2.09 -0.77
CA ILE A 115 5.59 3.05 0.00
C ILE A 115 7.03 3.18 -0.54
N GLU A 116 7.55 2.15 -1.19
CA GLU A 116 8.87 2.14 -1.83
C GLU A 116 8.99 3.05 -3.06
N HIS A 117 7.85 3.41 -3.65
CA HIS A 117 7.77 4.28 -4.82
C HIS A 117 7.58 5.76 -4.47
N LEU A 118 7.26 6.09 -3.19
CA LEU A 118 6.90 7.43 -2.78
C LEU A 118 8.11 8.30 -2.45
N TYR A 119 8.19 9.50 -3.01
CA TYR A 119 9.15 10.53 -2.59
C TYR A 119 8.88 10.97 -1.15
N ALA A 120 7.62 11.18 -0.79
CA ALA A 120 7.13 11.58 0.52
C ALA A 120 6.36 10.45 1.23
N PRO A 121 7.02 9.36 1.69
CA PRO A 121 6.35 8.18 2.24
C PRO A 121 5.54 8.49 3.52
N HIS A 122 5.86 9.58 4.22
CA HIS A 122 5.12 10.02 5.39
C HIS A 122 3.69 10.46 5.05
N GLU A 123 3.41 10.89 3.82
CA GLU A 123 2.06 11.28 3.42
C GLU A 123 1.12 10.07 3.37
N LEU A 124 1.57 8.91 2.84
CA LEU A 124 0.80 7.67 2.93
C LEU A 124 0.48 7.30 4.39
N VAL A 125 1.46 7.45 5.29
CA VAL A 125 1.27 7.09 6.70
C VAL A 125 0.29 8.05 7.39
N ARG A 126 0.40 9.36 7.14
CA ARG A 126 -0.53 10.38 7.65
C ARG A 126 -1.94 10.17 7.11
N PHE A 127 -2.05 9.92 5.80
CA PHE A 127 -3.31 9.62 5.15
C PHE A 127 -3.99 8.38 5.76
N ALA A 128 -3.26 7.27 5.90
CA ALA A 128 -3.78 6.05 6.51
C ALA A 128 -4.22 6.29 7.98
N PHE A 129 -3.44 7.06 8.75
CA PHE A 129 -3.81 7.40 10.13
C PHE A 129 -5.11 8.20 10.19
N ALA A 130 -5.28 9.20 9.33
CA ALA A 130 -6.48 10.02 9.26
C ALA A 130 -7.71 9.22 8.79
N ALA A 131 -7.52 8.32 7.81
CA ALA A 131 -8.59 7.49 7.25
C ALA A 131 -9.12 6.43 8.23
N LEU A 132 -8.31 5.98 9.18
CA LEU A 132 -8.70 4.93 10.11
C LEU A 132 -9.58 5.44 11.24
N ARG A 133 -10.51 4.62 11.70
CA ARG A 133 -11.17 4.80 13.01
C ARG A 133 -10.17 4.56 14.13
N PRO A 134 -10.35 5.17 15.34
CA PRO A 134 -9.61 4.75 16.52
C PRO A 134 -9.74 3.24 16.76
N GLY A 135 -8.64 2.54 17.02
CA GLY A 135 -8.58 1.08 17.09
C GLY A 135 -8.48 0.37 15.73
N GLY A 136 -8.58 1.10 14.61
CA GLY A 136 -8.44 0.56 13.27
C GLY A 136 -7.00 0.15 12.93
N ARG A 137 -6.83 -0.69 11.91
CA ARG A 137 -5.53 -1.26 11.55
C ARG A 137 -5.03 -0.83 10.19
N PHE A 138 -3.76 -0.54 10.12
CA PHE A 138 -3.00 -0.33 8.89
C PHE A 138 -2.14 -1.57 8.60
N ILE A 139 -2.40 -2.24 7.48
CA ILE A 139 -1.65 -3.39 6.98
C ILE A 139 -0.85 -2.90 5.78
N ILE A 140 0.45 -2.77 5.94
CA ILE A 140 1.33 -2.22 4.92
C ILE A 140 2.37 -3.25 4.49
N THR A 141 2.60 -3.37 3.18
CA THR A 141 3.67 -4.22 2.62
C THR A 141 4.67 -3.40 1.83
N THR A 142 5.88 -3.93 1.76
CA THR A 142 6.97 -3.40 0.92
C THR A 142 8.04 -4.48 0.75
N PRO A 143 8.90 -4.43 -0.29
CA PRO A 143 10.03 -5.34 -0.42
C PRO A 143 10.89 -5.35 0.84
N TYR A 144 11.25 -6.55 1.29
CA TYR A 144 12.05 -6.73 2.49
C TYR A 144 13.54 -6.49 2.23
N HIS A 145 14.14 -5.54 2.95
CA HIS A 145 15.56 -5.21 2.90
C HIS A 145 16.22 -5.41 4.28
N GLY A 146 16.27 -6.68 4.72
CA GLY A 146 17.00 -7.06 5.94
C GLY A 146 18.46 -7.40 5.67
N PHE A 147 19.28 -7.39 6.73
CA PHE A 147 20.73 -7.57 6.65
C PHE A 147 21.16 -8.81 5.87
N LEU A 148 20.60 -9.99 6.20
CA LEU A 148 21.02 -11.25 5.55
C LEU A 148 20.67 -11.29 4.06
N LYS A 149 19.50 -10.77 3.68
CA LYS A 149 19.11 -10.66 2.26
C LYS A 149 20.06 -9.72 1.52
N ASN A 150 20.33 -8.55 2.08
CA ASN A 150 21.21 -7.57 1.45
C ASN A 150 22.65 -8.09 1.33
N LEU A 151 23.15 -8.77 2.36
CA LEU A 151 24.45 -9.44 2.33
C LEU A 151 24.51 -10.50 1.22
N ALA A 152 23.49 -11.36 1.13
CA ALA A 152 23.41 -12.36 0.07
C ALA A 152 23.41 -11.74 -1.33
N LEU A 153 22.62 -10.66 -1.54
CA LEU A 153 22.60 -9.92 -2.81
C LEU A 153 23.98 -9.35 -3.16
N SER A 154 24.69 -8.79 -2.17
CA SER A 154 26.03 -8.23 -2.36
C SER A 154 27.06 -9.33 -2.71
N LEU A 155 27.02 -10.46 -2.00
CA LEU A 155 27.96 -11.59 -2.21
C LEU A 155 27.85 -12.21 -3.61
N VAL A 156 26.63 -12.22 -4.18
CA VAL A 156 26.40 -12.77 -5.54
C VAL A 156 26.37 -11.71 -6.63
N ASN A 157 26.74 -10.46 -6.31
CA ASN A 157 26.61 -9.32 -7.23
C ASN A 157 25.23 -9.25 -7.89
N GLY A 158 24.19 -9.42 -7.08
CA GLY A 158 22.81 -9.58 -7.55
C GLY A 158 22.01 -8.28 -7.66
N TRP A 159 22.59 -7.13 -7.32
CA TRP A 159 21.88 -5.86 -7.21
C TRP A 159 21.26 -5.41 -8.54
N ASP A 160 22.00 -5.49 -9.65
CA ASP A 160 21.52 -5.07 -10.98
C ASP A 160 20.30 -5.87 -11.45
N ARG A 161 20.20 -7.15 -11.02
CA ARG A 161 19.03 -7.99 -11.29
C ARG A 161 17.89 -7.78 -10.29
N HIS A 162 18.20 -7.19 -9.14
CA HIS A 162 17.22 -6.95 -8.08
C HIS A 162 16.49 -5.62 -8.28
N PHE A 163 17.14 -4.64 -8.89
CA PHE A 163 16.57 -3.33 -9.18
C PHE A 163 16.36 -3.13 -10.67
N SER A 164 15.21 -2.60 -11.04
CA SER A 164 14.91 -2.13 -12.40
C SER A 164 15.24 -0.64 -12.46
N VAL A 165 16.53 -0.33 -12.62
CA VAL A 165 17.04 1.06 -12.51
C VAL A 165 16.57 2.00 -13.62
N ASP A 166 16.17 1.45 -14.75
CA ASP A 166 15.68 2.16 -15.95
C ASP A 166 14.15 2.28 -15.98
N TRP A 167 13.45 1.63 -15.03
CA TRP A 167 12.01 1.74 -14.95
C TRP A 167 11.60 3.01 -14.18
N HIS A 168 10.81 3.87 -14.82
CA HIS A 168 10.36 5.14 -14.25
C HIS A 168 9.57 4.98 -12.94
N GLY A 169 8.76 3.93 -12.81
CA GLY A 169 8.04 3.56 -11.58
C GLY A 169 8.86 2.72 -10.60
N GLY A 170 10.20 2.67 -10.72
CA GLY A 170 11.06 1.82 -9.90
C GLY A 170 11.06 2.15 -8.41
N HIS A 171 11.66 1.24 -7.63
CA HIS A 171 11.79 1.42 -6.19
C HIS A 171 12.83 2.48 -5.87
N ILE A 172 12.44 3.54 -5.18
CA ILE A 172 13.31 4.64 -4.75
C ILE A 172 13.60 4.62 -3.25
N LYS A 173 12.91 3.78 -2.46
CA LYS A 173 13.11 3.60 -1.03
C LYS A 173 13.31 2.13 -0.71
N PHE A 174 14.22 1.86 0.24
CA PHE A 174 14.54 0.51 0.72
C PHE A 174 14.22 0.42 2.20
N TRP A 175 13.24 -0.41 2.53
CA TRP A 175 12.71 -0.49 3.88
C TRP A 175 13.21 -1.73 4.61
N SER A 176 13.75 -1.55 5.81
CA SER A 176 13.88 -2.60 6.80
C SER A 176 12.66 -2.59 7.73
N ARG A 177 12.45 -3.67 8.48
CA ARG A 177 11.44 -3.70 9.54
C ARG A 177 11.58 -2.49 10.48
N GLN A 178 12.80 -2.18 10.90
CA GLN A 178 13.06 -1.09 11.85
C GLN A 178 12.72 0.27 11.25
N SER A 179 13.20 0.58 10.03
CA SER A 179 12.98 1.90 9.43
C SER A 179 11.50 2.18 9.16
N LEU A 180 10.75 1.16 8.69
CA LEU A 180 9.32 1.30 8.47
C LEU A 180 8.55 1.40 9.79
N SER A 181 8.90 0.60 10.82
CA SER A 181 8.28 0.74 12.15
C SER A 181 8.50 2.13 12.72
N THR A 182 9.72 2.66 12.64
CA THR A 182 10.03 4.01 13.12
C THR A 182 9.20 5.08 12.40
N LEU A 183 8.97 4.95 11.09
CA LEU A 183 8.12 5.88 10.34
C LEU A 183 6.67 5.81 10.84
N LEU A 184 6.12 4.62 10.99
CA LEU A 184 4.75 4.42 11.48
C LEU A 184 4.55 5.00 12.89
N GLU A 185 5.48 4.71 13.80
CA GLU A 185 5.43 5.17 15.21
C GLU A 185 5.56 6.69 15.33
N LYS A 186 6.40 7.33 14.51
CA LYS A 186 6.50 8.80 14.44
C LYS A 186 5.17 9.48 14.07
N HIS A 187 4.29 8.77 13.38
CA HIS A 187 2.99 9.28 12.96
C HIS A 187 1.84 8.75 13.81
N GLY A 188 2.12 8.25 15.02
CA GLY A 188 1.13 7.91 16.03
C GLY A 188 0.62 6.47 15.97
N PHE A 189 1.06 5.66 15.04
CA PHE A 189 0.72 4.24 15.03
C PHE A 189 1.45 3.46 16.11
N ARG A 190 0.83 2.38 16.57
CA ARG A 190 1.48 1.33 17.36
C ARG A 190 1.71 0.13 16.45
N VAL A 191 2.96 -0.23 16.19
CA VAL A 191 3.30 -1.45 15.42
C VAL A 191 3.04 -2.67 16.29
N ILE A 192 2.12 -3.54 15.84
CA ILE A 192 1.65 -4.70 16.62
C ILE A 192 2.00 -6.05 15.99
N GLY A 193 2.50 -6.06 14.74
CA GLY A 193 2.84 -7.31 14.06
C GLY A 193 3.81 -7.13 12.91
N PHE A 194 4.46 -8.26 12.59
CA PHE A 194 5.39 -8.38 11.47
C PHE A 194 5.27 -9.78 10.86
N ARG A 195 5.22 -9.86 9.53
CA ARG A 195 5.33 -11.12 8.78
C ARG A 195 6.25 -10.94 7.57
N GLY A 196 7.18 -11.87 7.38
CA GLY A 196 7.94 -11.97 6.14
C GLY A 196 7.28 -12.98 5.20
N VAL A 197 7.26 -12.70 3.90
CA VAL A 197 6.55 -13.52 2.90
C VAL A 197 7.37 -13.75 1.63
N GLY A 198 7.00 -14.78 0.88
CA GLY A 198 7.48 -15.06 -0.47
C GLY A 198 8.74 -15.92 -0.57
N ARG A 199 9.49 -16.17 0.52
CA ARG A 199 10.67 -17.05 0.58
C ARG A 199 10.95 -17.49 2.01
N ALA A 200 12.06 -18.21 2.22
CA ALA A 200 12.54 -18.64 3.53
C ALA A 200 12.80 -17.46 4.50
N PRO A 201 12.78 -17.69 5.82
CA PRO A 201 13.06 -16.69 6.84
C PRO A 201 14.34 -15.89 6.56
N TYR A 202 14.26 -14.57 6.76
CA TYR A 202 15.31 -13.57 6.52
C TYR A 202 15.72 -13.35 5.06
N LEU A 203 15.22 -14.18 4.11
CA LEU A 203 15.38 -14.02 2.67
C LEU A 203 14.06 -13.67 1.96
N TRP A 204 13.06 -13.23 2.70
CA TRP A 204 11.72 -12.89 2.20
C TRP A 204 11.77 -11.95 0.98
N LYS A 205 10.79 -12.11 0.09
CA LYS A 205 10.58 -11.16 -1.00
C LYS A 205 10.07 -9.83 -0.45
N SER A 206 9.00 -9.90 0.35
CA SER A 206 8.37 -8.73 0.96
C SER A 206 8.14 -8.95 2.45
N MET A 207 7.86 -7.88 3.14
CA MET A 207 7.42 -7.87 4.54
C MET A 207 6.05 -7.21 4.66
N ILE A 208 5.30 -7.64 5.68
CA ILE A 208 4.02 -7.07 6.08
C ILE A 208 4.20 -6.53 7.49
N LEU A 209 3.92 -5.25 7.71
CA LEU A 209 3.75 -4.69 9.04
C LEU A 209 2.26 -4.47 9.31
N ILE A 210 1.88 -4.75 10.56
CA ILE A 210 0.55 -4.49 11.07
C ILE A 210 0.71 -3.39 12.13
N ALA A 211 0.05 -2.27 11.92
CA ALA A 211 0.04 -1.15 12.83
C ALA A 211 -1.39 -0.81 13.23
N GLU A 212 -1.59 -0.36 14.45
CA GLU A 212 -2.88 0.03 14.98
C GLU A 212 -2.92 1.53 15.23
N ARG A 213 -3.98 2.20 14.81
CA ARG A 213 -4.30 3.52 15.31
C ARG A 213 -4.82 3.37 16.74
N PRO A 214 -4.12 3.88 17.79
CA PRO A 214 -4.60 3.75 19.16
C PRO A 214 -6.03 4.25 19.32
N ALA A 215 -6.80 3.56 20.16
CA ALA A 215 -8.04 4.13 20.70
C ALA A 215 -7.66 5.33 21.57
N ALA A 216 -8.36 6.45 21.41
CA ALA A 216 -8.12 7.65 22.20
C ALA A 216 -8.38 7.41 23.68
#